data_b385887c88560067bf34a0bf1e788cbf
#
_entry.id   b385887c88560067bf34a0bf1e788cbf
#
_cell.length_a   1.000
_cell.length_b   1.000
_cell.length_c   1.000
_cell.angle_alpha   90.00
_cell.angle_beta   90.00
_cell.angle_gamma   90.00
#
_symmetry.space_group_name_H-M   'P 1'
#
loop_
_entity.id
_entity.type
_entity.pdbx_description
1 polymer ?
#
loop_
_entity_poly.entity_id
_entity_poly.type
_entity_poly.pdbx_seq_one_letter_code
_entity_poly.pdbx_strand_id
1 'polypeptide(L)'
;MKRITLILDGSADRPNAALMNKTPLAAANTPNLDALAQKATKLLRVKTIPDGLEVGSAVANMGLLGLDPHMYRGRAALEAAGSGIPLDPNNLYIRTNLATLTGDSYDTAVLSDYSAGELPTDKAAPIVELLRQRVFNSPEYVLHHPESFRCILEVKGGAKLYPMQLAPAHDIIGRRAADFSGGEKERPFMELQRRAFEVLKNTGTRCNAIWFWGDSLAPEFPKAEAGRCALGETILMRGITAAANIPIFPTEEAGRSFEAFLTEKADKAIAALNGGYERAYVHIQATDDLSHDRNPL
;
A
#
# COMPACT_ATOMS: atom_id res chain seq x y z
N MET A 1 5.23 14.17 28.33
CA MET A 1 6.23 13.07 28.39
C MET A 1 6.49 12.60 26.97
N LYS A 2 7.74 12.59 26.51
CA LYS A 2 8.13 12.16 25.17
C LYS A 2 7.95 10.64 25.03
N ARG A 3 7.42 10.17 23.89
CA ARG A 3 7.16 8.76 23.60
C ARG A 3 7.63 8.40 22.19
N ILE A 4 8.19 7.21 22.05
CA ILE A 4 8.46 6.58 20.74
C ILE A 4 7.62 5.32 20.65
N THR A 5 6.90 5.17 19.55
CA THR A 5 6.26 3.91 19.16
C THR A 5 7.06 3.34 18.01
N LEU A 6 7.85 2.30 18.29
CA LEU A 6 8.59 1.56 17.26
C LEU A 6 7.70 0.45 16.72
N ILE A 7 7.48 0.45 15.42
CA ILE A 7 6.66 -0.53 14.70
C ILE A 7 7.61 -1.36 13.83
N LEU A 8 7.80 -2.63 14.19
CA LEU A 8 8.50 -3.62 13.38
C LEU A 8 7.43 -4.37 12.57
N ASP A 9 7.07 -3.86 11.40
CA ASP A 9 5.98 -4.42 10.60
C ASP A 9 6.36 -5.83 10.11
N GLY A 10 5.41 -6.77 10.13
CA GLY A 10 5.65 -8.15 9.71
C GLY A 10 6.57 -9.00 10.60
N SER A 11 7.12 -8.46 11.71
CA SER A 11 8.11 -9.19 12.54
C SER A 11 7.53 -10.36 13.36
N ALA A 12 6.21 -10.41 13.54
CA ALA A 12 5.54 -11.46 14.32
C ALA A 12 5.26 -12.68 13.44
N ASP A 13 5.87 -13.81 13.78
CA ASP A 13 5.69 -15.05 13.04
C ASP A 13 5.62 -16.27 13.99
N ARG A 14 5.32 -17.43 13.42
CA ARG A 14 5.32 -18.71 14.13
C ARG A 14 6.75 -19.28 14.24
N PRO A 15 6.99 -20.22 15.18
CA PRO A 15 8.24 -20.97 15.21
C PRO A 15 8.49 -21.67 13.86
N ASN A 16 9.73 -21.57 13.36
CA ASN A 16 10.16 -22.12 12.08
C ASN A 16 11.26 -23.20 12.30
N ALA A 17 11.15 -24.32 11.60
CA ALA A 17 12.12 -25.41 11.71
C ALA A 17 13.53 -24.97 11.28
N ALA A 18 13.67 -24.11 10.27
CA ALA A 18 14.94 -23.53 9.85
C ALA A 18 15.63 -22.69 10.95
N LEU A 19 14.86 -22.21 11.93
CA LEU A 19 15.32 -21.42 13.07
C LEU A 19 15.32 -22.26 14.37
N MET A 20 15.49 -23.56 14.28
CA MET A 20 15.45 -24.47 15.44
C MET A 20 14.17 -24.35 16.26
N ASN A 21 13.03 -24.22 15.59
CA ASN A 21 11.70 -24.00 16.18
C ASN A 21 11.57 -22.72 17.02
N LYS A 22 12.37 -21.71 16.73
CA LYS A 22 12.19 -20.36 17.27
C LYS A 22 11.40 -19.49 16.28
N THR A 23 10.77 -18.42 16.76
CA THR A 23 10.28 -17.35 15.89
C THR A 23 11.47 -16.57 15.35
N PRO A 24 11.36 -15.86 14.20
CA PRO A 24 12.43 -14.99 13.69
C PRO A 24 12.94 -14.01 14.74
N LEU A 25 12.04 -13.33 15.44
CA LEU A 25 12.41 -12.38 16.49
C LEU A 25 13.13 -13.05 17.68
N ALA A 26 12.77 -14.29 18.04
CA ALA A 26 13.44 -15.03 19.11
C ALA A 26 14.78 -15.64 18.67
N ALA A 27 15.01 -15.79 17.37
CA ALA A 27 16.27 -16.27 16.81
C ALA A 27 17.26 -15.14 16.53
N ALA A 28 16.75 -13.93 16.27
CA ALA A 28 17.55 -12.75 15.96
C ALA A 28 18.44 -12.32 17.16
N ASN A 29 19.60 -11.78 16.85
CA ASN A 29 20.48 -11.17 17.85
C ASN A 29 20.06 -9.72 18.09
N THR A 30 19.23 -9.48 19.12
CA THR A 30 18.61 -8.18 19.41
C THR A 30 18.91 -7.67 20.81
N PRO A 31 20.22 -7.51 21.22
CA PRO A 31 20.57 -7.22 22.61
C PRO A 31 19.93 -5.96 23.18
N ASN A 32 19.71 -4.93 22.34
CA ASN A 32 19.07 -3.69 22.78
C ASN A 32 17.56 -3.85 22.98
N LEU A 33 16.88 -4.60 22.11
CA LEU A 33 15.44 -4.91 22.29
C LEU A 33 15.25 -5.82 23.50
N ASP A 34 16.13 -6.79 23.72
CA ASP A 34 16.10 -7.68 24.87
C ASP A 34 16.26 -6.89 26.17
N ALA A 35 17.21 -5.95 26.20
CA ALA A 35 17.42 -5.07 27.36
C ALA A 35 16.21 -4.16 27.61
N LEU A 36 15.54 -3.67 26.58
CA LEU A 36 14.29 -2.92 26.71
C LEU A 36 13.16 -3.81 27.24
N ALA A 37 13.02 -5.04 26.74
CA ALA A 37 12.02 -5.99 27.19
C ALA A 37 12.20 -6.35 28.68
N GLN A 38 13.45 -6.53 29.14
CA GLN A 38 13.76 -6.76 30.57
C GLN A 38 13.38 -5.60 31.49
N LYS A 39 13.43 -4.36 30.97
CA LYS A 39 13.06 -3.13 31.72
C LYS A 39 11.59 -2.76 31.51
N ALA A 40 10.85 -3.51 30.71
CA ALA A 40 9.46 -3.17 30.39
C ALA A 40 8.57 -3.25 31.63
N THR A 41 7.77 -2.23 31.83
CA THR A 41 6.74 -2.22 32.89
C THR A 41 5.54 -3.11 32.55
N LYS A 42 5.33 -3.36 31.26
CA LYS A 42 4.27 -4.25 30.75
C LYS A 42 4.71 -4.92 29.44
N LEU A 43 4.43 -6.19 29.31
CA LEU A 43 4.48 -6.94 28.08
C LEU A 43 3.05 -7.38 27.77
N LEU A 44 2.51 -6.93 26.63
CA LEU A 44 1.12 -7.18 26.25
C LEU A 44 1.08 -7.84 24.88
N ARG A 45 0.24 -8.85 24.76
CA ARG A 45 -0.19 -9.33 23.44
C ARG A 45 -1.47 -8.58 23.07
N VAL A 46 -1.40 -7.79 22.01
CA VAL A 46 -2.53 -6.99 21.54
C VAL A 46 -2.97 -7.44 20.15
N LYS A 47 -4.24 -7.28 19.87
CA LYS A 47 -4.82 -7.48 18.55
C LYS A 47 -4.81 -6.14 17.83
N THR A 48 -3.99 -6.00 16.80
CA THR A 48 -3.84 -4.75 16.05
C THR A 48 -4.96 -4.50 15.05
N ILE A 49 -5.68 -5.57 14.64
CA ILE A 49 -6.80 -5.52 13.72
C ILE A 49 -8.06 -5.97 14.46
N PRO A 50 -9.08 -5.10 14.63
CA PRO A 50 -10.36 -5.48 15.21
C PRO A 50 -11.05 -6.60 14.44
N ASP A 51 -11.93 -7.36 15.13
CA ASP A 51 -12.72 -8.41 14.49
C ASP A 51 -13.66 -7.81 13.43
N GLY A 52 -13.76 -8.49 12.29
CA GLY A 52 -14.63 -8.10 11.18
C GLY A 52 -14.04 -7.08 10.22
N LEU A 53 -12.84 -6.56 10.49
CA LEU A 53 -12.13 -5.70 9.55
C LEU A 53 -11.16 -6.51 8.66
N GLU A 54 -10.87 -5.94 7.48
CA GLU A 54 -9.89 -6.48 6.55
C GLU A 54 -8.52 -6.63 7.21
N VAL A 55 -7.91 -7.81 7.04
CA VAL A 55 -6.56 -8.07 7.54
C VAL A 55 -5.54 -7.43 6.61
N GLY A 56 -4.79 -6.46 7.15
CA GLY A 56 -3.75 -5.77 6.37
C GLY A 56 -3.08 -4.63 7.13
N SER A 57 -1.92 -4.22 6.62
CA SER A 57 -1.08 -3.18 7.22
C SER A 57 -1.80 -1.83 7.36
N ALA A 58 -2.75 -1.51 6.46
CA ALA A 58 -3.51 -0.26 6.55
C ALA A 58 -4.30 -0.18 7.86
N VAL A 59 -5.13 -1.18 8.14
CA VAL A 59 -5.99 -1.26 9.33
C VAL A 59 -5.14 -1.34 10.60
N ALA A 60 -4.08 -2.17 10.59
CA ALA A 60 -3.18 -2.32 11.73
C ALA A 60 -2.46 -1.01 12.07
N ASN A 61 -1.86 -0.35 11.07
CA ASN A 61 -1.13 0.90 11.27
C ASN A 61 -2.06 2.06 11.67
N MET A 62 -3.30 2.11 11.17
CA MET A 62 -4.30 3.07 11.67
C MET A 62 -4.50 2.94 13.18
N GLY A 63 -4.73 1.72 13.67
CA GLY A 63 -4.89 1.47 15.11
C GLY A 63 -3.64 1.83 15.92
N LEU A 64 -2.44 1.49 15.43
CA LEU A 64 -1.17 1.84 16.10
C LEU A 64 -0.92 3.35 16.15
N LEU A 65 -1.36 4.09 15.13
CA LEU A 65 -1.32 5.55 15.10
C LEU A 65 -2.39 6.21 15.97
N GLY A 66 -3.30 5.43 16.56
CA GLY A 66 -4.40 5.93 17.39
C GLY A 66 -5.57 6.50 16.60
N LEU A 67 -5.72 6.08 15.36
CA LEU A 67 -6.90 6.33 14.53
C LEU A 67 -7.90 5.19 14.72
N ASP A 68 -9.19 5.44 14.49
CA ASP A 68 -10.19 4.38 14.53
C ASP A 68 -10.11 3.51 13.25
N PRO A 69 -9.73 2.23 13.35
CA PRO A 69 -9.65 1.34 12.19
C PRO A 69 -10.98 1.11 11.47
N HIS A 70 -12.13 1.33 12.14
CA HIS A 70 -13.46 1.23 11.52
C HIS A 70 -13.73 2.35 10.50
N MET A 71 -12.91 3.39 10.49
CA MET A 71 -12.96 4.45 9.48
C MET A 71 -12.23 4.08 8.18
N TYR A 72 -11.63 2.92 8.11
CA TYR A 72 -11.01 2.40 6.89
C TYR A 72 -12.04 2.28 5.75
N ARG A 73 -11.74 2.85 4.61
CA ARG A 73 -12.60 2.85 3.41
C ARG A 73 -11.86 2.31 2.18
N GLY A 74 -10.93 1.38 2.39
CA GLY A 74 -10.07 0.84 1.34
C GLY A 74 -8.73 1.55 1.21
N ARG A 75 -7.84 0.98 0.41
CA ARG A 75 -6.41 1.34 0.37
C ARG A 75 -6.07 2.37 -0.70
N ALA A 76 -6.81 2.41 -1.82
CA ALA A 76 -6.44 3.24 -2.98
C ALA A 76 -6.36 4.74 -2.65
N ALA A 77 -7.32 5.28 -1.90
CA ALA A 77 -7.31 6.69 -1.50
C ALA A 77 -6.14 7.00 -0.55
N LEU A 78 -5.78 6.07 0.36
CA LEU A 78 -4.60 6.24 1.21
C LEU A 78 -3.32 6.27 0.37
N GLU A 79 -3.18 5.38 -0.60
CA GLU A 79 -2.02 5.38 -1.51
C GLU A 79 -2.00 6.64 -2.39
N ALA A 80 -3.16 7.14 -2.82
CA ALA A 80 -3.26 8.42 -3.52
C ALA A 80 -2.73 9.58 -2.65
N ALA A 81 -3.20 9.68 -1.40
CA ALA A 81 -2.73 10.70 -0.46
C ALA A 81 -1.22 10.59 -0.20
N GLY A 82 -0.72 9.37 -0.03
CA GLY A 82 0.72 9.10 0.17
C GLY A 82 1.59 9.45 -1.02
N SER A 83 1.00 9.49 -2.21
CA SER A 83 1.63 9.94 -3.46
C SER A 83 1.46 11.43 -3.73
N GLY A 84 0.89 12.18 -2.78
CA GLY A 84 0.67 13.63 -2.93
C GLY A 84 -0.54 14.00 -3.78
N ILE A 85 -1.43 13.05 -4.08
CA ILE A 85 -2.67 13.30 -4.82
C ILE A 85 -3.71 13.85 -3.83
N PRO A 86 -4.25 15.05 -4.06
CA PRO A 86 -5.31 15.59 -3.23
C PRO A 86 -6.56 14.71 -3.27
N LEU A 87 -7.13 14.43 -2.10
CA LEU A 87 -8.35 13.63 -2.01
C LEU A 87 -9.59 14.50 -2.05
N ASP A 88 -10.60 14.07 -2.83
CA ASP A 88 -11.96 14.63 -2.82
C ASP A 88 -12.94 13.56 -2.30
N PRO A 89 -13.75 13.85 -1.26
CA PRO A 89 -14.68 12.87 -0.70
C PRO A 89 -15.79 12.45 -1.69
N ASN A 90 -16.01 13.20 -2.76
CA ASN A 90 -16.98 12.86 -3.80
C ASN A 90 -16.42 11.86 -4.83
N ASN A 91 -15.11 11.61 -4.83
CA ASN A 91 -14.45 10.79 -5.82
C ASN A 91 -14.25 9.35 -5.30
N LEU A 92 -14.21 8.41 -6.25
CA LEU A 92 -13.81 7.04 -5.99
C LEU A 92 -12.36 6.86 -6.47
N TYR A 93 -11.56 6.16 -5.67
CA TYR A 93 -10.18 5.81 -6.00
C TYR A 93 -10.06 4.31 -6.17
N ILE A 94 -9.42 3.86 -7.24
CA ILE A 94 -9.29 2.44 -7.58
C ILE A 94 -7.82 2.13 -7.86
N ARG A 95 -7.25 1.15 -7.17
CA ARG A 95 -5.92 0.64 -7.52
C ARG A 95 -5.95 0.05 -8.92
N THR A 96 -4.99 0.41 -9.71
CA THR A 96 -4.89 -0.01 -11.11
C THR A 96 -3.49 -0.52 -11.37
N ASN A 97 -3.35 -1.79 -11.69
CA ASN A 97 -2.06 -2.35 -12.07
C ASN A 97 -1.90 -2.36 -13.58
N LEU A 98 -0.71 -2.03 -14.05
CA LEU A 98 -0.23 -2.43 -15.37
C LEU A 98 0.06 -3.93 -15.32
N ALA A 99 -0.52 -4.71 -16.21
CA ALA A 99 -0.54 -6.17 -16.13
C ALA A 99 -0.24 -6.83 -17.47
N THR A 100 -0.05 -8.15 -17.43
CA THR A 100 0.09 -8.99 -18.63
C THR A 100 -1.05 -9.99 -18.69
N LEU A 101 -1.77 -9.98 -19.79
CA LEU A 101 -2.71 -11.02 -20.18
C LEU A 101 -2.12 -11.89 -21.30
N THR A 102 -2.36 -13.19 -21.25
CA THR A 102 -1.97 -14.14 -22.30
C THR A 102 -3.21 -14.61 -23.02
N GLY A 103 -3.30 -14.35 -24.32
CA GLY A 103 -4.42 -14.66 -25.20
C GLY A 103 -4.63 -13.60 -26.27
N ASP A 104 -5.40 -13.92 -27.31
CA ASP A 104 -5.60 -13.05 -28.48
C ASP A 104 -6.74 -12.04 -28.30
N SER A 105 -7.67 -12.31 -27.38
CA SER A 105 -8.78 -11.42 -27.05
C SER A 105 -8.96 -11.31 -25.54
N TYR A 106 -9.45 -10.17 -25.05
CA TYR A 106 -9.72 -9.97 -23.64
C TYR A 106 -10.66 -11.03 -23.06
N ASP A 107 -11.64 -11.48 -23.84
CA ASP A 107 -12.65 -12.45 -23.40
C ASP A 107 -12.09 -13.84 -23.13
N THR A 108 -11.00 -14.20 -23.76
CA THR A 108 -10.34 -15.51 -23.62
C THR A 108 -9.01 -15.42 -22.89
N ALA A 109 -8.45 -14.21 -22.74
CA ALA A 109 -7.15 -14.01 -22.15
C ALA A 109 -7.13 -14.29 -20.66
N VAL A 110 -5.99 -14.81 -20.20
CA VAL A 110 -5.71 -15.20 -18.82
C VAL A 110 -4.75 -14.20 -18.21
N LEU A 111 -4.99 -13.77 -16.98
CA LEU A 111 -4.04 -12.93 -16.23
C LEU A 111 -2.80 -13.76 -15.90
N SER A 112 -1.70 -13.49 -16.57
CA SER A 112 -0.43 -14.21 -16.40
C SER A 112 0.54 -13.50 -15.46
N ASP A 113 0.45 -12.16 -15.34
CA ASP A 113 1.30 -11.38 -14.47
C ASP A 113 0.60 -10.05 -14.09
N TYR A 114 0.42 -9.83 -12.81
CA TYR A 114 -0.26 -8.64 -12.28
C TYR A 114 0.61 -7.39 -12.19
N SER A 115 1.91 -7.51 -12.48
CA SER A 115 2.92 -6.45 -12.36
C SER A 115 3.61 -6.10 -13.68
N ALA A 116 3.26 -6.81 -14.78
CA ALA A 116 3.95 -6.74 -16.06
C ALA A 116 5.48 -6.92 -15.93
N GLY A 117 5.91 -7.82 -15.03
CA GLY A 117 7.31 -8.08 -14.72
C GLY A 117 7.93 -7.01 -13.84
N GLU A 118 7.16 -6.48 -12.89
CA GLU A 118 7.57 -5.37 -12.03
C GLU A 118 8.08 -4.17 -12.84
N LEU A 119 7.27 -3.78 -13.83
CA LEU A 119 7.64 -2.77 -14.82
C LEU A 119 8.16 -1.49 -14.17
N PRO A 120 9.41 -1.07 -14.42
CA PRO A 120 9.98 0.13 -13.84
C PRO A 120 9.24 1.41 -14.24
N THR A 121 9.29 2.44 -13.41
CA THR A 121 8.55 3.70 -13.58
C THR A 121 8.83 4.37 -14.93
N ASP A 122 10.09 4.41 -15.38
CA ASP A 122 10.49 5.01 -16.66
C ASP A 122 9.90 4.27 -17.87
N LYS A 123 9.72 2.96 -17.75
CA LYS A 123 9.10 2.11 -18.78
C LYS A 123 7.58 2.15 -18.72
N ALA A 124 7.01 2.33 -17.55
CA ALA A 124 5.57 2.44 -17.34
C ALA A 124 5.02 3.80 -17.81
N ALA A 125 5.76 4.88 -17.62
CA ALA A 125 5.31 6.24 -17.91
C ALA A 125 4.76 6.43 -19.36
N PRO A 126 5.43 6.00 -20.43
CA PRO A 126 4.91 6.14 -21.80
C PRO A 126 3.63 5.30 -22.02
N ILE A 127 3.49 4.15 -21.37
CA ILE A 127 2.29 3.31 -21.43
C ILE A 127 1.12 4.01 -20.75
N VAL A 128 1.35 4.58 -19.58
CA VAL A 128 0.33 5.34 -18.85
C VAL A 128 -0.13 6.56 -19.66
N GLU A 129 0.78 7.26 -20.31
CA GLU A 129 0.42 8.39 -21.16
C GLU A 129 -0.42 7.97 -22.37
N LEU A 130 -0.09 6.84 -23.00
CA LEU A 130 -0.90 6.25 -24.07
C LEU A 130 -2.31 5.89 -23.57
N LEU A 131 -2.41 5.31 -22.37
CA LEU A 131 -3.69 4.97 -21.74
C LEU A 131 -4.52 6.23 -21.44
N ARG A 132 -3.91 7.31 -20.94
CA ARG A 132 -4.60 8.59 -20.72
C ARG A 132 -5.22 9.12 -21.99
N GLN A 133 -4.47 9.09 -23.07
CA GLN A 133 -4.92 9.62 -24.36
C GLN A 133 -5.98 8.77 -25.06
N ARG A 134 -5.92 7.44 -24.92
CA ARG A 134 -6.73 6.52 -25.72
C ARG A 134 -7.86 5.84 -24.93
N VAL A 135 -7.72 5.71 -23.63
CA VAL A 135 -8.68 4.98 -22.77
C VAL A 135 -9.33 5.91 -21.76
N PHE A 136 -8.55 6.70 -21.05
CA PHE A 136 -9.01 7.59 -19.97
C PHE A 136 -9.13 9.04 -20.44
N ASN A 137 -9.68 9.25 -21.63
CA ASN A 137 -9.81 10.56 -22.25
C ASN A 137 -11.12 11.31 -21.88
N SER A 138 -11.95 10.75 -21.00
CA SER A 138 -13.10 11.41 -20.40
C SER A 138 -12.68 12.21 -19.16
N PRO A 139 -13.24 13.40 -18.90
CA PRO A 139 -12.90 14.23 -17.76
C PRO A 139 -13.26 13.64 -16.41
N GLU A 140 -14.08 12.60 -16.38
CA GLU A 140 -14.43 11.85 -15.16
C GLU A 140 -13.34 10.90 -14.68
N TYR A 141 -12.40 10.50 -15.57
CA TYR A 141 -11.34 9.56 -15.25
C TYR A 141 -9.98 10.24 -15.22
N VAL A 142 -9.28 10.15 -14.10
CA VAL A 142 -7.90 10.62 -14.00
C VAL A 142 -7.01 9.45 -13.59
N LEU A 143 -6.16 9.00 -14.53
CA LEU A 143 -5.19 7.93 -14.23
C LEU A 143 -3.91 8.55 -13.67
N HIS A 144 -3.68 8.37 -12.38
CA HIS A 144 -2.45 8.76 -11.71
C HIS A 144 -1.41 7.64 -11.79
N HIS A 145 -0.14 8.00 -11.88
CA HIS A 145 0.98 7.06 -11.93
C HIS A 145 1.98 7.37 -10.82
N PRO A 146 1.81 6.83 -9.63
CA PRO A 146 2.76 7.00 -8.53
C PRO A 146 4.12 6.42 -8.81
N GLU A 147 4.19 5.13 -9.18
CA GLU A 147 5.46 4.44 -9.40
C GLU A 147 5.26 3.07 -10.09
N SER A 148 6.28 2.62 -10.79
CA SER A 148 6.38 1.26 -11.34
C SER A 148 5.12 0.87 -12.12
N PHE A 149 4.63 -0.34 -11.95
CA PHE A 149 3.38 -0.84 -12.55
C PHE A 149 2.10 -0.38 -11.82
N ARG A 150 2.23 0.37 -10.73
CA ARG A 150 1.12 0.79 -9.88
C ARG A 150 0.56 2.12 -10.33
N CYS A 151 -0.73 2.12 -10.63
CA CYS A 151 -1.50 3.32 -10.94
C CYS A 151 -2.69 3.43 -9.99
N ILE A 152 -3.31 4.59 -9.96
CA ILE A 152 -4.55 4.86 -9.25
C ILE A 152 -5.48 5.54 -10.23
N LEU A 153 -6.67 4.96 -10.44
CA LEU A 153 -7.74 5.60 -11.17
C LEU A 153 -8.59 6.40 -10.18
N GLU A 154 -8.65 7.71 -10.38
CA GLU A 154 -9.60 8.58 -9.71
C GLU A 154 -10.83 8.74 -10.61
N VAL A 155 -12.01 8.42 -10.06
CA VAL A 155 -13.30 8.59 -10.74
C VAL A 155 -14.03 9.76 -10.11
N LYS A 156 -14.09 10.87 -10.80
CA LYS A 156 -14.73 12.10 -10.31
C LYS A 156 -16.22 11.91 -10.14
N GLY A 157 -16.73 12.29 -8.96
CA GLY A 157 -18.15 12.07 -8.60
C GLY A 157 -18.53 10.61 -8.44
N GLY A 158 -17.54 9.71 -8.38
CA GLY A 158 -17.72 8.26 -8.33
C GLY A 158 -18.01 7.67 -6.95
N ALA A 159 -18.03 8.45 -5.88
CA ALA A 159 -18.19 7.94 -4.51
C ALA A 159 -19.43 7.03 -4.32
N LYS A 160 -20.52 7.31 -5.03
CA LYS A 160 -21.75 6.47 -5.01
C LYS A 160 -21.57 5.05 -5.53
N LEU A 161 -20.47 4.76 -6.23
CA LEU A 161 -20.16 3.43 -6.75
C LEU A 161 -19.52 2.52 -5.69
N TYR A 162 -19.00 3.10 -4.61
CA TYR A 162 -18.39 2.33 -3.52
C TYR A 162 -19.44 1.56 -2.70
N PRO A 163 -19.16 0.35 -2.19
CA PRO A 163 -18.05 -0.51 -2.60
C PRO A 163 -18.32 -1.22 -3.93
N MET A 164 -17.24 -1.53 -4.66
CA MET A 164 -17.28 -2.30 -5.88
C MET A 164 -16.83 -3.76 -5.65
N GLN A 165 -17.21 -4.65 -6.56
CA GLN A 165 -16.77 -6.05 -6.53
C GLN A 165 -15.61 -6.27 -7.52
N LEU A 166 -14.43 -5.82 -7.13
CA LEU A 166 -13.21 -5.92 -7.92
C LEU A 166 -12.26 -6.97 -7.31
N ALA A 167 -11.93 -8.00 -8.09
CA ALA A 167 -11.05 -9.07 -7.63
C ALA A 167 -9.59 -8.59 -7.54
N PRO A 168 -8.87 -8.85 -6.42
CA PRO A 168 -7.44 -8.57 -6.35
C PRO A 168 -6.65 -9.31 -7.42
N ALA A 169 -5.74 -8.60 -8.10
CA ALA A 169 -5.00 -9.17 -9.23
C ALA A 169 -4.19 -10.43 -8.86
N HIS A 170 -3.60 -10.46 -7.66
CA HIS A 170 -2.80 -11.59 -7.17
C HIS A 170 -3.61 -12.86 -6.88
N ASP A 171 -4.94 -12.74 -6.65
CA ASP A 171 -5.82 -13.87 -6.35
C ASP A 171 -6.30 -14.58 -7.61
N ILE A 172 -6.10 -13.97 -8.77
CA ILE A 172 -6.66 -14.45 -10.05
C ILE A 172 -5.60 -14.78 -11.11
N ILE A 173 -4.33 -14.87 -10.71
CA ILE A 173 -3.27 -15.33 -11.61
C ILE A 173 -3.61 -16.71 -12.16
N GLY A 174 -3.45 -16.89 -13.47
CA GLY A 174 -3.81 -18.13 -14.17
C GLY A 174 -5.30 -18.28 -14.48
N ARG A 175 -6.13 -17.27 -14.16
CA ARG A 175 -7.58 -17.30 -14.43
C ARG A 175 -7.95 -16.34 -15.56
N ARG A 176 -9.05 -16.65 -16.24
CA ARG A 176 -9.54 -15.84 -17.37
C ARG A 176 -10.07 -14.49 -16.88
N ALA A 177 -9.58 -13.40 -17.48
CA ALA A 177 -9.91 -12.02 -17.07
C ALA A 177 -11.42 -11.74 -17.11
N ALA A 178 -12.12 -12.20 -18.14
CA ALA A 178 -13.55 -11.99 -18.33
C ALA A 178 -14.43 -12.63 -17.25
N ASP A 179 -13.95 -13.63 -16.50
CA ASP A 179 -14.70 -14.29 -15.43
C ASP A 179 -14.87 -13.40 -14.18
N PHE A 180 -14.12 -12.29 -14.12
CA PHE A 180 -14.12 -11.33 -13.01
C PHE A 180 -14.71 -9.98 -13.40
N SER A 181 -15.71 -10.00 -14.27
CA SER A 181 -16.34 -8.79 -14.81
C SER A 181 -17.23 -8.04 -13.79
N GLY A 182 -17.43 -8.57 -12.58
CA GLY A 182 -18.33 -7.97 -11.62
C GLY A 182 -19.78 -7.93 -12.07
N GLY A 183 -20.54 -7.02 -11.48
CA GLY A 183 -21.93 -6.79 -11.81
C GLY A 183 -22.16 -5.61 -12.77
N GLU A 184 -23.37 -5.08 -12.75
CA GLU A 184 -23.76 -3.95 -13.59
C GLU A 184 -22.97 -2.66 -13.27
N LYS A 185 -22.63 -2.47 -11.98
CA LYS A 185 -21.85 -1.35 -11.48
C LYS A 185 -20.41 -1.36 -12.02
N GLU A 186 -19.81 -2.53 -12.15
CA GLU A 186 -18.43 -2.72 -12.61
C GLU A 186 -18.29 -2.73 -14.13
N ARG A 187 -19.38 -2.93 -14.87
CA ARG A 187 -19.38 -3.02 -16.35
C ARG A 187 -18.62 -1.89 -17.05
N PRO A 188 -18.75 -0.60 -16.69
CA PRO A 188 -17.99 0.48 -17.33
C PRO A 188 -16.48 0.31 -17.17
N PHE A 189 -16.03 -0.20 -16.03
CA PHE A 189 -14.62 -0.43 -15.75
C PHE A 189 -14.07 -1.63 -16.53
N MET A 190 -14.87 -2.66 -16.70
CA MET A 190 -14.51 -3.80 -17.56
C MET A 190 -14.36 -3.37 -19.02
N GLU A 191 -15.18 -2.46 -19.48
CA GLU A 191 -15.05 -1.90 -20.82
C GLU A 191 -13.76 -1.08 -20.97
N LEU A 192 -13.36 -0.33 -19.93
CA LEU A 192 -12.06 0.35 -19.90
C LEU A 192 -10.89 -0.66 -19.95
N GLN A 193 -10.98 -1.79 -19.25
CA GLN A 193 -9.95 -2.85 -19.32
C GLN A 193 -9.88 -3.47 -20.73
N ARG A 194 -11.01 -3.74 -21.38
CA ARG A 194 -11.06 -4.21 -22.78
C ARG A 194 -10.39 -3.21 -23.72
N ARG A 195 -10.77 -1.94 -23.62
CA ARG A 195 -10.16 -0.88 -24.44
C ARG A 195 -8.66 -0.76 -24.20
N ALA A 196 -8.23 -0.87 -22.94
CA ALA A 196 -6.81 -0.85 -22.60
C ALA A 196 -6.06 -2.03 -23.24
N PHE A 197 -6.63 -3.24 -23.19
CA PHE A 197 -6.05 -4.42 -23.84
C PHE A 197 -5.93 -4.22 -25.36
N GLU A 198 -6.98 -3.73 -26.04
CA GLU A 198 -6.93 -3.47 -27.47
C GLU A 198 -5.89 -2.42 -27.88
N VAL A 199 -5.68 -1.39 -27.03
CA VAL A 199 -4.68 -0.36 -27.25
C VAL A 199 -3.26 -0.89 -27.03
N LEU A 200 -3.07 -1.74 -26.02
CA LEU A 200 -1.74 -2.17 -25.57
C LEU A 200 -1.24 -3.45 -26.21
N LYS A 201 -2.11 -4.37 -26.65
CA LYS A 201 -1.71 -5.71 -27.17
C LYS A 201 -0.72 -5.69 -28.34
N ASN A 202 -0.65 -4.58 -29.09
CA ASN A 202 0.24 -4.43 -30.26
C ASN A 202 1.43 -3.50 -30.00
N THR A 203 1.67 -3.08 -28.77
CA THR A 203 2.79 -2.17 -28.42
C THR A 203 4.14 -2.88 -28.36
N GLY A 204 4.16 -4.21 -28.39
CA GLY A 204 5.39 -5.00 -28.27
C GLY A 204 5.99 -5.00 -26.87
N THR A 205 5.29 -4.43 -25.88
CA THR A 205 5.70 -4.44 -24.47
C THR A 205 5.11 -5.63 -23.73
N ARG A 206 5.73 -6.05 -22.65
CA ARG A 206 5.18 -7.08 -21.76
C ARG A 206 3.85 -6.63 -21.11
N CYS A 207 3.69 -5.33 -20.87
CA CYS A 207 2.46 -4.74 -20.40
C CYS A 207 1.46 -4.62 -21.55
N ASN A 208 0.40 -5.42 -21.53
CA ASN A 208 -0.65 -5.37 -22.54
C ASN A 208 -2.06 -5.20 -21.95
N ALA A 209 -2.16 -4.96 -20.64
CA ALA A 209 -3.45 -4.79 -19.96
C ALA A 209 -3.31 -3.89 -18.74
N ILE A 210 -4.48 -3.51 -18.20
CA ILE A 210 -4.63 -2.95 -16.86
C ILE A 210 -5.57 -3.82 -16.05
N TRP A 211 -5.43 -3.77 -14.70
CA TRP A 211 -6.32 -4.47 -13.80
C TRP A 211 -6.77 -3.58 -12.65
N PHE A 212 -8.09 -3.44 -12.48
CA PHE A 212 -8.71 -2.66 -11.41
C PHE A 212 -8.97 -3.52 -10.18
N TRP A 213 -8.67 -3.00 -8.99
CA TRP A 213 -8.95 -3.65 -7.73
C TRP A 213 -8.82 -2.70 -6.53
N GLY A 214 -9.33 -3.11 -5.36
CA GLY A 214 -9.08 -2.39 -4.11
C GLY A 214 -9.56 -0.93 -4.13
N ASP A 215 -10.81 -0.73 -4.55
CA ASP A 215 -11.47 0.57 -4.54
C ASP A 215 -11.62 1.14 -3.14
N SER A 216 -11.70 2.46 -3.05
CA SER A 216 -11.81 3.17 -1.77
C SER A 216 -12.38 4.57 -1.91
N LEU A 217 -12.85 5.09 -0.79
CA LEU A 217 -13.18 6.50 -0.62
C LEU A 217 -12.09 7.24 0.17
N ALA A 218 -12.07 8.55 0.06
CA ALA A 218 -11.27 9.39 0.94
C ALA A 218 -11.67 9.13 2.40
N PRO A 219 -10.71 8.79 3.30
CA PRO A 219 -11.04 8.57 4.70
C PRO A 219 -11.32 9.91 5.39
N GLU A 220 -12.33 9.93 6.25
CA GLU A 220 -12.70 11.11 7.05
C GLU A 220 -12.12 10.98 8.47
N PHE A 221 -10.78 11.01 8.59
CA PHE A 221 -10.17 10.98 9.91
C PHE A 221 -10.38 12.29 10.67
N PRO A 222 -10.66 12.23 11.97
CA PRO A 222 -10.57 13.39 12.81
C PRO A 222 -9.12 13.90 12.80
N LYS A 223 -8.94 15.22 12.88
CA LYS A 223 -7.59 15.79 12.97
C LYS A 223 -6.86 15.18 14.14
N ALA A 224 -5.66 14.66 13.88
CA ALA A 224 -4.84 14.11 14.95
C ALA A 224 -4.54 15.16 16.01
N GLU A 225 -4.40 14.73 17.27
CA GLU A 225 -3.92 15.60 18.35
C GLU A 225 -2.56 16.16 17.98
N ALA A 226 -2.32 17.43 18.32
CA ALA A 226 -1.04 18.09 18.11
C ALA A 226 0.10 17.34 18.85
N GLY A 227 1.33 17.57 18.41
CA GLY A 227 2.51 16.96 19.04
C GLY A 227 2.81 15.53 18.62
N ARG A 228 2.14 15.00 17.57
CA ARG A 228 2.45 13.69 16.98
C ARG A 228 3.22 13.86 15.68
N CYS A 229 4.16 12.96 15.41
CA CYS A 229 4.83 12.84 14.10
C CYS A 229 5.10 11.37 13.78
N ALA A 230 5.38 11.09 12.52
CA ALA A 230 5.73 9.76 12.05
C ALA A 230 7.03 9.78 11.23
N LEU A 231 7.70 8.65 11.17
CA LEU A 231 8.83 8.36 10.30
C LEU A 231 8.52 7.05 9.57
N GLY A 232 8.56 7.08 8.25
CA GLY A 232 8.24 5.92 7.41
C GLY A 232 8.38 6.27 5.94
N GLU A 233 8.72 5.26 5.13
CA GLU A 233 9.00 5.38 3.70
C GLU A 233 7.83 4.95 2.82
N THR A 234 6.97 4.05 3.30
CA THR A 234 5.93 3.45 2.46
C THR A 234 4.87 4.47 2.04
N ILE A 235 4.39 4.33 0.81
CA ILE A 235 3.27 5.14 0.29
C ILE A 235 2.06 5.04 1.22
N LEU A 236 1.79 3.84 1.75
CA LEU A 236 0.68 3.60 2.66
C LEU A 236 0.81 4.39 3.97
N MET A 237 1.99 4.34 4.61
CA MET A 237 2.21 5.09 5.86
C MET A 237 2.12 6.60 5.62
N ARG A 238 2.69 7.10 4.52
CA ARG A 238 2.55 8.51 4.10
C ARG A 238 1.08 8.87 3.87
N GLY A 239 0.30 7.97 3.29
CA GLY A 239 -1.12 8.19 3.03
C GLY A 239 -1.97 8.26 4.29
N ILE A 240 -1.78 7.33 5.22
CA ILE A 240 -2.48 7.34 6.52
C ILE A 240 -2.16 8.61 7.29
N THR A 241 -0.88 8.98 7.36
CA THR A 241 -0.44 10.16 8.09
C THR A 241 -0.92 11.47 7.43
N ALA A 242 -0.88 11.55 6.10
CA ALA A 242 -1.41 12.69 5.36
C ALA A 242 -2.92 12.87 5.59
N ALA A 243 -3.70 11.81 5.46
CA ALA A 243 -5.14 11.84 5.69
C ALA A 243 -5.51 12.21 7.14
N ALA A 244 -4.67 11.83 8.12
CA ALA A 244 -4.87 12.14 9.54
C ALA A 244 -4.23 13.48 9.98
N ASN A 245 -3.59 14.24 9.08
CA ASN A 245 -2.80 15.43 9.41
C ASN A 245 -1.70 15.17 10.46
N ILE A 246 -1.04 14.02 10.39
CA ILE A 246 0.15 13.71 11.18
C ILE A 246 1.38 14.05 10.34
N PRO A 247 2.24 14.98 10.75
CA PRO A 247 3.48 15.26 10.03
C PRO A 247 4.34 14.01 9.91
N ILE A 248 4.85 13.73 8.70
CA ILE A 248 5.74 12.61 8.46
C ILE A 248 7.11 13.12 8.00
N PHE A 249 8.16 12.58 8.58
CA PHE A 249 9.53 12.81 8.17
C PHE A 249 9.97 11.66 7.26
N PRO A 250 10.16 11.92 5.97
CA PRO A 250 10.55 10.87 5.04
C PRO A 250 11.95 10.35 5.38
N THR A 251 12.11 9.05 5.21
CA THR A 251 13.39 8.37 5.30
C THR A 251 13.60 7.58 4.02
N GLU A 252 14.84 7.56 3.50
CA GLU A 252 15.15 6.91 2.23
C GLU A 252 16.18 5.80 2.48
N GLU A 253 15.84 4.59 2.06
CA GLU A 253 16.72 3.42 2.17
C GLU A 253 17.68 3.32 0.97
N ALA A 254 17.26 3.82 -0.19
CA ALA A 254 17.97 3.66 -1.45
C ALA A 254 19.43 4.14 -1.39
N GLY A 255 20.34 3.25 -1.78
CA GLY A 255 21.78 3.53 -1.88
C GLY A 255 22.54 3.55 -0.54
N ARG A 256 21.94 3.10 0.57
CA ARG A 256 22.54 3.09 1.92
C ARG A 256 22.62 1.67 2.49
N SER A 257 23.51 1.47 3.46
CA SER A 257 23.42 0.27 4.29
C SER A 257 22.19 0.35 5.20
N PHE A 258 21.61 -0.80 5.50
CA PHE A 258 20.44 -0.88 6.39
C PHE A 258 20.71 -0.26 7.77
N GLU A 259 21.92 -0.45 8.30
CA GLU A 259 22.35 0.17 9.57
C GLU A 259 22.35 1.71 9.50
N ALA A 260 22.89 2.29 8.41
CA ALA A 260 22.90 3.74 8.22
C ALA A 260 21.47 4.29 8.07
N PHE A 261 20.59 3.57 7.40
CA PHE A 261 19.18 3.90 7.27
C PHE A 261 18.46 3.90 8.63
N LEU A 262 18.67 2.87 9.46
CA LEU A 262 18.08 2.81 10.81
C LEU A 262 18.63 3.90 11.73
N THR A 263 19.93 4.21 11.63
CA THR A 263 20.57 5.28 12.40
C THR A 263 19.95 6.63 12.05
N GLU A 264 19.82 6.97 10.78
CA GLU A 264 19.16 8.21 10.36
C GLU A 264 17.71 8.30 10.88
N LYS A 265 16.98 7.20 10.81
CA LYS A 265 15.61 7.13 11.30
C LYS A 265 15.53 7.39 12.81
N ALA A 266 16.44 6.82 13.57
CA ALA A 266 16.56 7.08 15.01
C ALA A 266 16.91 8.54 15.31
N ASP A 267 17.89 9.10 14.60
CA ASP A 267 18.32 10.50 14.76
C ASP A 267 17.18 11.48 14.43
N LYS A 268 16.46 11.24 13.34
CA LYS A 268 15.28 12.05 12.98
C LYS A 268 14.17 11.96 14.03
N ALA A 269 13.93 10.79 14.62
CA ALA A 269 12.94 10.62 15.68
C ALA A 269 13.33 11.42 16.94
N ILE A 270 14.60 11.34 17.34
CA ILE A 270 15.14 12.10 18.48
C ILE A 270 15.07 13.60 18.20
N ALA A 271 15.47 14.04 17.01
CA ALA A 271 15.42 15.45 16.60
C ALA A 271 13.98 15.98 16.62
N ALA A 272 13.02 15.23 16.10
CA ALA A 272 11.60 15.60 16.14
C ALA A 272 11.09 15.78 17.59
N LEU A 273 11.40 14.84 18.46
CA LEU A 273 11.04 14.95 19.88
C LEU A 273 11.71 16.15 20.56
N ASN A 274 12.97 16.46 20.22
CA ASN A 274 13.67 17.63 20.75
C ASN A 274 13.13 18.94 20.17
N GLY A 275 12.61 18.90 18.94
CA GLY A 275 11.97 20.01 18.25
C GLY A 275 10.52 20.32 18.69
N GLY A 276 10.01 19.61 19.71
CA GLY A 276 8.69 19.94 20.31
C GLY A 276 7.61 18.89 20.11
N TYR A 277 7.84 17.84 19.33
CA TYR A 277 6.88 16.73 19.28
C TYR A 277 6.89 15.92 20.57
N GLU A 278 5.75 15.40 20.95
CA GLU A 278 5.58 14.57 22.16
C GLU A 278 5.58 13.07 21.84
N ARG A 279 5.16 12.71 20.61
CA ARG A 279 5.07 11.32 20.16
C ARG A 279 5.66 11.17 18.76
N ALA A 280 6.57 10.22 18.60
CA ALA A 280 7.12 9.81 17.32
C ALA A 280 6.73 8.35 17.04
N TYR A 281 6.12 8.10 15.89
CA TYR A 281 5.85 6.77 15.38
C TYR A 281 6.94 6.41 14.36
N VAL A 282 7.71 5.38 14.64
CA VAL A 282 8.83 4.95 13.81
C VAL A 282 8.47 3.60 13.18
N HIS A 283 8.19 3.62 11.90
CA HIS A 283 7.80 2.44 11.15
C HIS A 283 9.01 1.83 10.43
N ILE A 284 9.23 0.53 10.62
CA ILE A 284 10.27 -0.27 9.96
C ILE A 284 9.58 -1.28 9.08
N GLN A 285 9.68 -1.10 7.75
CA GLN A 285 9.05 -1.94 6.74
C GLN A 285 9.85 -3.21 6.44
N ALA A 286 11.16 -3.18 6.54
CA ALA A 286 12.04 -4.25 6.07
C ALA A 286 11.69 -5.66 6.60
N THR A 287 11.17 -5.78 7.82
CA THR A 287 10.74 -7.05 8.38
C THR A 287 9.49 -7.62 7.70
N ASP A 288 8.61 -6.75 7.19
CA ASP A 288 7.45 -7.14 6.41
C ASP A 288 7.84 -7.60 5.00
N ASP A 289 8.74 -6.88 4.34
CA ASP A 289 9.24 -7.24 3.01
C ASP A 289 9.92 -8.62 3.05
N LEU A 290 10.81 -8.87 4.02
CA LEU A 290 11.44 -10.18 4.22
C LEU A 290 10.41 -11.30 4.50
N SER A 291 9.33 -10.99 5.22
CA SER A 291 8.25 -11.94 5.48
C SER A 291 7.49 -12.31 4.21
N HIS A 292 7.21 -11.34 3.34
CA HIS A 292 6.60 -11.57 2.03
C HIS A 292 7.50 -12.40 1.11
N ASP A 293 8.80 -12.20 1.16
CA ASP A 293 9.80 -12.99 0.43
C ASP A 293 10.03 -14.38 1.03
N ARG A 294 9.35 -14.71 2.14
CA ARG A 294 9.52 -15.96 2.89
C ARG A 294 10.97 -16.20 3.31
N ASN A 295 11.70 -15.13 3.59
CA ASN A 295 13.07 -15.16 4.05
C ASN A 295 13.11 -15.06 5.58
N PRO A 296 13.34 -16.17 6.31
CA PRO A 296 13.35 -16.17 7.78
C PRO A 296 14.71 -15.74 8.39
N LEU A 297 15.73 -15.48 7.57
CA LEU A 297 17.11 -15.19 8.01
C LEU A 297 17.47 -13.73 7.85
#